data_64eb4e486df643af73c10644503d2094
#
_entry.id   64eb4e486df643af73c10644503d2094
#
_cell.length_a   1.000
_cell.length_b   1.000
_cell.length_c   1.000
_cell.angle_alpha   90.00
_cell.angle_beta   90.00
_cell.angle_gamma   90.00
#
_symmetry.space_group_name_H-M   'P 1'
#
loop_
_entity.id
_entity.type
_entity.pdbx_description
1 polymer ?
#
loop_
_entity_poly.entity_id
_entity_poly.type
_entity_poly.pdbx_seq_one_letter_code
_entity_poly.pdbx_strand_id
1 'polypeptide(L)'
;PDGLFWLVLDSNKKGRYPRAKKVDANCYHYGWVRSEDQMNLKSKKVQRYWGGSPIKIDYSQMDQSIIKEFNGSHPKIISTWLPKCSGKFEADQNYKLNNKQKKHRFLIKLEKLFGVDFSKKHYKLVK
;
A
#
# COMPACT_ATOMS: atom_id res chain seq x y z
N PRO A 1 2.98 1.36 4.28
CA PRO A 1 2.95 2.64 4.95
C PRO A 1 4.31 2.79 5.57
N ASP A 2 5.10 3.44 4.84
CA ASP A 2 6.46 3.67 5.18
C ASP A 2 6.40 4.85 6.10
N GLY A 3 6.50 4.58 7.40
CA GLY A 3 6.44 5.57 8.46
C GLY A 3 7.60 6.55 8.47
N LEU A 4 8.19 6.80 7.34
CA LEU A 4 9.21 7.81 7.14
C LEU A 4 8.54 9.18 7.00
N PHE A 5 8.20 9.73 8.16
CA PHE A 5 7.78 11.13 8.25
C PHE A 5 9.02 12.02 8.14
N TRP A 6 9.28 12.46 6.94
CA TRP A 6 10.30 13.47 6.74
C TRP A 6 9.70 14.83 7.03
N LEU A 7 10.03 15.40 8.17
CA LEU A 7 9.82 16.82 8.42
C LEU A 7 11.05 17.58 7.93
N VAL A 8 10.81 18.55 7.08
CA VAL A 8 11.87 19.52 6.73
C VAL A 8 12.02 20.47 7.91
N LEU A 9 13.22 20.58 8.44
CA LEU A 9 13.50 21.55 9.50
C LEU A 9 13.75 22.92 8.89
N ASP A 10 13.00 23.91 9.33
CA ASP A 10 13.28 25.31 9.04
C ASP A 10 14.43 25.82 9.90
N SER A 11 14.95 27.02 9.60
CA SER A 11 16.06 27.66 10.33
C SER A 11 15.81 27.79 11.84
N ASN A 12 14.54 27.88 12.25
CA ASN A 12 14.12 27.90 13.66
C ASN A 12 13.87 26.51 14.25
N LYS A 13 14.30 25.43 13.58
CA LYS A 13 14.11 24.02 13.95
C LYS A 13 12.65 23.56 14.07
N LYS A 14 11.69 24.33 13.58
CA LYS A 14 10.30 23.88 13.48
C LYS A 14 10.14 22.93 12.29
N GLY A 15 9.57 21.75 12.55
CA GLY A 15 9.29 20.78 11.51
C GLY A 15 8.10 21.22 10.65
N ARG A 16 8.23 21.14 9.35
CA ARG A 16 7.14 21.33 8.39
C ARG A 16 7.06 20.17 7.41
N TYR A 17 5.87 19.93 6.88
CA TYR A 17 5.72 18.96 5.81
C TYR A 17 6.47 19.39 4.54
N PRO A 18 7.10 18.44 3.84
CA PRO A 18 7.74 18.73 2.57
C PRO A 18 6.73 19.23 1.54
N ARG A 19 7.18 20.09 0.67
CA ARG A 19 6.40 20.52 -0.49
C ARG A 19 6.51 19.45 -1.57
N ALA A 20 5.39 19.06 -2.16
CA ALA A 20 5.33 18.08 -3.23
C ALA A 20 4.58 18.66 -4.44
N LYS A 21 5.01 18.32 -5.63
CA LYS A 21 4.31 18.65 -6.87
C LYS A 21 3.81 17.38 -7.52
N LYS A 22 2.59 17.43 -8.04
CA LYS A 22 2.04 16.32 -8.82
C LYS A 22 2.79 16.23 -10.14
N VAL A 23 3.28 15.05 -10.47
CA VAL A 23 3.87 14.71 -11.76
C VAL A 23 3.00 13.69 -12.47
N ASP A 24 3.00 13.71 -13.78
CA ASP A 24 2.34 12.70 -14.61
C ASP A 24 3.29 11.51 -14.78
N ALA A 25 3.32 10.67 -13.77
CA ALA A 25 4.16 9.46 -13.76
C ALA A 25 3.45 8.34 -13.00
N ASN A 26 3.62 7.12 -13.49
CA ASN A 26 3.10 5.91 -12.86
C ASN A 26 4.19 5.24 -12.01
N CYS A 27 3.85 4.94 -10.76
CA CYS A 27 4.70 4.14 -9.89
C CYS A 27 4.14 2.72 -9.82
N TYR A 28 4.88 1.74 -10.35
CA TYR A 28 4.51 0.33 -10.30
C TYR A 28 5.09 -0.31 -9.06
N HIS A 29 4.23 -0.71 -8.12
CA HIS A 29 4.66 -1.31 -6.87
C HIS A 29 4.42 -2.82 -6.86
N TYR A 30 5.48 -3.60 -7.05
CA TYR A 30 5.44 -5.07 -7.08
C TYR A 30 5.78 -5.72 -5.72
N GLY A 31 5.68 -4.99 -4.65
CA GLY A 31 6.07 -5.46 -3.32
C GLY A 31 5.28 -6.67 -2.82
N TRP A 32 4.04 -6.84 -3.31
CA TRP A 32 3.11 -7.89 -2.91
C TRP A 32 2.88 -8.96 -3.97
N VAL A 33 3.56 -8.88 -5.10
CA VAL A 33 3.46 -9.87 -6.19
C VAL A 33 4.37 -11.05 -5.87
N ARG A 34 3.99 -11.86 -4.90
CA ARG A 34 4.74 -13.04 -4.44
C ARG A 34 3.79 -14.04 -3.81
N SER A 35 4.20 -15.31 -3.75
CA SER A 35 3.44 -16.31 -2.98
C SER A 35 3.40 -15.94 -1.48
N GLU A 36 2.44 -16.50 -0.75
CA GLU A 36 2.32 -16.30 0.70
C GLU A 36 3.59 -16.70 1.44
N ASP A 37 4.21 -17.83 1.06
CA ASP A 37 5.44 -18.30 1.69
C ASP A 37 6.59 -17.30 1.52
N GLN A 38 6.75 -16.76 0.32
CA GLN A 38 7.76 -15.73 0.05
C GLN A 38 7.49 -14.45 0.82
N MET A 39 6.22 -14.06 0.97
CA MET A 39 5.83 -12.89 1.76
C MET A 39 6.02 -13.12 3.26
N ASN A 40 5.71 -14.31 3.76
CA ASN A 40 5.95 -14.68 5.14
C ASN A 40 7.45 -14.71 5.48
N LEU A 41 8.28 -15.23 4.55
CA LEU A 41 9.73 -15.18 4.68
C LEU A 41 10.27 -13.73 4.68
N LYS A 42 9.73 -12.88 3.81
CA LYS A 42 10.06 -11.45 3.79
C LYS A 42 9.66 -10.78 5.10
N SER A 43 8.46 -11.05 5.63
CA SER A 43 8.01 -10.52 6.92
C SER A 43 8.97 -10.87 8.05
N LYS A 44 9.37 -12.14 8.15
CA LYS A 44 10.36 -12.59 9.15
C LYS A 44 11.71 -11.87 9.01
N LYS A 45 12.20 -11.67 7.79
CA LYS A 45 13.46 -10.95 7.54
C LYS A 45 13.36 -9.48 7.95
N VAL A 46 12.29 -8.81 7.58
CA VAL A 46 12.06 -7.39 7.89
C VAL A 46 12.00 -7.17 9.40
N GLN A 47 11.34 -8.06 10.13
CA GLN A 47 11.22 -7.96 11.59
C GLN A 47 12.56 -8.04 12.33
N ARG A 48 13.57 -8.70 11.76
CA ARG A 48 14.93 -8.69 12.35
C ARG A 48 15.54 -7.29 12.41
N TYR A 49 15.16 -6.40 11.47
CA TYR A 49 15.68 -5.03 11.41
C TYR A 49 14.84 -4.04 12.22
N TRP A 50 13.51 -4.23 12.25
CA TRP A 50 12.59 -3.26 12.86
C TRP A 50 12.08 -3.67 14.24
N GLY A 51 12.39 -4.90 14.67
CA GLY A 51 11.85 -5.48 15.91
C GLY A 51 10.38 -5.87 15.80
N GLY A 52 9.85 -6.49 16.84
CA GLY A 52 8.45 -6.94 16.90
C GLY A 52 8.23 -8.36 16.40
N SER A 53 6.97 -8.80 16.37
CA SER A 53 6.60 -10.13 15.90
C SER A 53 6.33 -10.15 14.40
N PRO A 54 6.73 -11.22 13.69
CA PRO A 54 6.42 -11.37 12.27
C PRO A 54 4.91 -11.37 12.04
N ILE A 55 4.46 -10.58 11.08
CA ILE A 55 3.06 -10.59 10.66
C ILE A 55 2.86 -11.78 9.73
N LYS A 56 1.94 -12.68 10.07
CA LYS A 56 1.52 -13.75 9.16
C LYS A 56 0.71 -13.15 8.02
N ILE A 57 1.18 -13.35 6.82
CA ILE A 57 0.48 -12.96 5.60
C ILE A 57 -0.41 -14.13 5.17
N ASP A 58 -1.67 -13.84 4.98
CA ASP A 58 -2.69 -14.78 4.54
C ASP A 58 -3.56 -14.05 3.50
N TYR A 59 -3.44 -14.43 2.25
CA TYR A 59 -4.15 -13.77 1.15
C TYR A 59 -5.64 -14.10 1.13
N SER A 60 -6.05 -15.21 1.75
CA SER A 60 -7.48 -15.53 1.89
C SER A 60 -8.22 -14.46 2.71
N GLN A 61 -7.51 -13.82 3.65
CA GLN A 61 -8.08 -12.79 4.53
C GLN A 61 -8.01 -11.37 3.97
N MET A 62 -7.99 -11.24 2.66
CA MET A 62 -8.06 -9.95 1.99
C MET A 62 -9.48 -9.63 1.53
N ASP A 63 -9.84 -8.36 1.62
CA ASP A 63 -11.10 -7.86 1.09
C ASP A 63 -11.09 -7.82 -0.43
N GLN A 64 -11.73 -8.80 -1.06
CA GLN A 64 -11.80 -8.92 -2.52
C GLN A 64 -12.41 -7.71 -3.21
N SER A 65 -13.34 -7.03 -2.58
CA SER A 65 -14.07 -5.94 -3.24
C SER A 65 -13.24 -4.69 -3.52
N ILE A 66 -12.05 -4.59 -2.92
CA ILE A 66 -11.11 -3.50 -3.20
C ILE A 66 -10.00 -3.92 -4.16
N ILE A 67 -9.90 -5.22 -4.44
CA ILE A 67 -8.92 -5.75 -5.39
C ILE A 67 -9.51 -5.62 -6.79
N LYS A 68 -8.72 -5.07 -7.69
CA LYS A 68 -9.09 -4.96 -9.10
C LYS A 68 -8.05 -5.67 -9.94
N GLU A 69 -8.51 -6.33 -10.99
CA GLU A 69 -7.63 -6.83 -12.01
C GLU A 69 -6.86 -5.68 -12.67
N PHE A 70 -5.57 -5.88 -12.85
CA PHE A 70 -4.74 -4.89 -13.53
C PHE A 70 -4.76 -5.15 -15.04
N ASN A 71 -5.48 -4.32 -15.78
CA ASN A 71 -5.62 -4.41 -17.23
C ASN A 71 -4.65 -3.51 -18.01
N GLY A 72 -3.68 -2.90 -17.31
CA GLY A 72 -2.66 -2.05 -17.91
C GLY A 72 -1.43 -2.82 -18.40
N SER A 73 -0.53 -2.12 -19.06
CA SER A 73 0.76 -2.68 -19.46
C SER A 73 1.77 -2.63 -18.32
N HIS A 74 2.53 -3.70 -18.17
CA HIS A 74 3.68 -3.72 -17.26
C HIS A 74 4.94 -3.20 -17.97
N PRO A 75 5.88 -2.57 -17.24
CA PRO A 75 7.19 -2.24 -17.78
C PRO A 75 7.89 -3.49 -18.34
N LYS A 76 8.53 -3.36 -19.49
CA LYS A 76 9.20 -4.48 -20.18
C LYS A 76 10.18 -5.25 -19.28
N ILE A 77 10.89 -4.54 -18.41
CA ILE A 77 11.87 -5.14 -17.49
C ILE A 77 11.23 -6.13 -16.50
N ILE A 78 9.94 -6.01 -16.22
CA ILE A 78 9.21 -6.87 -15.27
C ILE A 78 8.50 -8.04 -15.98
N SER A 79 8.26 -7.94 -17.27
CA SER A 79 7.46 -8.91 -18.03
C SER A 79 7.97 -10.36 -17.94
N THR A 80 9.28 -10.54 -17.86
CA THR A 80 9.91 -11.87 -17.73
C THR A 80 9.89 -12.41 -16.30
N TRP A 81 9.81 -11.53 -15.32
CA TRP A 81 9.84 -11.89 -13.90
C TRP A 81 8.43 -12.15 -13.34
N LEU A 82 7.46 -11.39 -13.77
CA LEU A 82 6.10 -11.43 -13.25
C LEU A 82 5.45 -12.83 -13.29
N PRO A 83 5.52 -13.59 -14.39
CA PRO A 83 4.94 -14.93 -14.45
C PRO A 83 5.58 -15.92 -13.48
N LYS A 84 6.84 -15.70 -13.11
CA LYS A 84 7.60 -16.56 -12.18
C LYS A 84 7.25 -16.28 -10.71
N CYS A 85 6.72 -15.11 -10.43
CA CYS A 85 6.48 -14.62 -9.08
C CYS A 85 5.00 -14.48 -8.72
N SER A 86 4.11 -14.43 -9.71
CA SER A 86 2.67 -14.36 -9.50
C SER A 86 2.17 -15.71 -8.99
N GLY A 87 1.83 -15.75 -7.71
CA GLY A 87 1.06 -16.88 -7.15
C GLY A 87 -0.41 -16.74 -7.54
N LYS A 88 -1.15 -17.86 -7.52
CA LYS A 88 -2.61 -17.82 -7.56
C LYS A 88 -3.09 -17.14 -6.29
N PHE A 89 -3.89 -16.12 -6.47
CA PHE A 89 -4.54 -15.42 -5.37
C PHE A 89 -5.99 -15.93 -5.26
N GLU A 90 -6.29 -16.62 -4.18
CA GLU A 90 -7.64 -17.08 -3.87
C GLU A 90 -8.04 -16.44 -2.54
N ALA A 91 -8.93 -15.45 -2.61
CA ALA A 91 -9.47 -14.87 -1.39
C ALA A 91 -10.66 -15.66 -0.90
N ASP A 92 -10.82 -15.74 0.42
CA ASP A 92 -11.98 -16.39 1.04
C ASP A 92 -13.25 -15.57 0.74
N GLN A 93 -14.22 -16.19 0.07
CA GLN A 93 -15.52 -15.57 -0.23
C GLN A 93 -16.33 -15.26 1.03
N ASN A 94 -16.06 -15.97 2.12
CA ASN A 94 -16.73 -15.78 3.41
C ASN A 94 -16.00 -14.80 4.34
N TYR A 95 -14.92 -14.16 3.86
CA TYR A 95 -14.14 -13.23 4.66
C TYR A 95 -14.98 -12.07 5.18
N LYS A 96 -15.04 -11.94 6.50
CA LYS A 96 -15.78 -10.86 7.17
C LYS A 96 -14.85 -9.70 7.48
N LEU A 97 -15.22 -8.53 6.99
CA LEU A 97 -14.47 -7.30 7.25
C LEU A 97 -14.40 -7.00 8.75
N ASN A 98 -13.21 -6.71 9.23
CA ASN A 98 -13.02 -6.16 10.57
C ASN A 98 -13.50 -4.69 10.65
N ASN A 99 -13.63 -4.15 11.87
CA ASN A 99 -14.13 -2.80 12.09
C ASN A 99 -13.28 -1.71 11.42
N LYS A 100 -11.96 -1.91 11.37
CA LYS A 100 -11.04 -0.97 10.70
C LYS A 100 -11.27 -0.94 9.20
N GLN A 101 -11.47 -2.10 8.58
CA GLN A 101 -11.75 -2.19 7.14
C GLN A 101 -13.12 -1.60 6.81
N LYS A 102 -14.16 -1.85 7.63
CA LYS A 102 -15.49 -1.25 7.47
C LYS A 102 -15.41 0.28 7.52
N LYS A 103 -14.71 0.83 8.52
CA LYS A 103 -14.48 2.28 8.63
C LYS A 103 -13.76 2.84 7.40
N HIS A 104 -12.73 2.15 6.93
CA HIS A 104 -11.96 2.57 5.75
C HIS A 104 -12.82 2.60 4.48
N ARG A 105 -13.68 1.57 4.29
CA ARG A 105 -14.63 1.53 3.17
C ARG A 105 -15.63 2.68 3.23
N PHE A 106 -16.14 2.99 4.41
CA PHE A 106 -17.04 4.11 4.59
C PHE A 106 -16.38 5.43 4.21
N LEU A 107 -15.15 5.66 4.67
CA LEU A 107 -14.37 6.85 4.30
C LEU A 107 -14.14 6.95 2.78
N ILE A 108 -13.78 5.86 2.11
CA ILE A 108 -13.60 5.83 0.65
C ILE A 108 -14.92 6.22 -0.08
N LYS A 109 -16.08 5.78 0.42
CA LYS A 109 -17.37 6.17 -0.15
C LYS A 109 -17.62 7.67 0.01
N LEU A 110 -17.32 8.22 1.19
CA LEU A 110 -17.44 9.66 1.44
C LEU A 110 -16.48 10.46 0.57
N GLU A 111 -15.23 10.03 0.41
CA GLU A 111 -14.25 10.66 -0.47
C GLU A 111 -14.77 10.75 -1.91
N LYS A 112 -15.37 9.66 -2.40
CA LYS A 112 -15.95 9.65 -3.75
C LYS A 112 -17.17 10.56 -3.88
N LEU A 113 -18.00 10.64 -2.84
CA LEU A 113 -19.21 11.44 -2.85
C LEU A 113 -18.90 12.95 -2.81
N PHE A 114 -17.96 13.35 -1.96
CA PHE A 114 -17.63 14.75 -1.74
C PHE A 114 -16.44 15.26 -2.56
N GLY A 115 -15.73 14.39 -3.28
CA GLY A 115 -14.52 14.75 -4.03
C GLY A 115 -13.35 15.20 -3.14
N VAL A 116 -13.43 14.92 -1.83
CA VAL A 116 -12.44 15.33 -0.82
C VAL A 116 -11.66 14.11 -0.35
N ASP A 117 -10.35 14.25 -0.28
CA ASP A 117 -9.46 13.21 0.23
C ASP A 117 -9.29 13.40 1.75
N PHE A 118 -9.87 12.48 2.53
CA PHE A 118 -9.78 12.47 4.00
C PHE A 118 -8.50 11.81 4.51
N SER A 119 -7.67 11.28 3.62
CA SER A 119 -6.42 10.66 4.03
C SER A 119 -5.45 11.70 4.58
N LYS A 120 -4.75 11.34 5.67
CA LYS A 120 -3.74 12.21 6.25
C LYS A 120 -2.55 12.32 5.30
N LYS A 121 -2.36 13.50 4.73
CA LYS A 121 -1.21 13.79 3.88
C LYS A 121 -0.01 14.21 4.70
N HIS A 122 1.15 13.64 4.38
CA HIS A 122 2.44 13.98 5.00
C HIS A 122 3.26 14.93 4.13
N TYR A 123 2.60 15.66 3.26
CA TYR A 123 3.20 16.66 2.38
C TYR A 123 2.20 17.78 2.10
N LYS A 124 2.71 18.93 1.68
CA LYS A 124 1.91 20.05 1.20
C LYS A 124 2.01 20.11 -0.32
N LEU A 125 0.90 19.88 -1.00
CA LEU A 125 0.85 19.98 -2.47
C LEU A 125 1.04 21.44 -2.88
N VAL A 126 1.96 21.68 -3.81
CA VAL A 126 2.18 22.99 -4.45
C VAL A 126 1.79 22.89 -5.92
N LYS A 127 1.29 24.00 -6.45
CA LYS A 127 0.92 24.11 -7.87
C LYS A 127 2.15 24.19 -8.76
#